data_77b562b2651b9af1842089abc70fba45
#
_entry.id   77b562b2651b9af1842089abc70fba45
#
_cell.length_a   1.000
_cell.length_b   1.000
_cell.length_c   1.000
_cell.angle_alpha   90.00
_cell.angle_beta   90.00
_cell.angle_gamma   90.00
#
_symmetry.space_group_name_H-M   'P 1'
#
loop_
_entity.id
_entity.type
_entity.pdbx_description
1 polymer ?
#
loop_
_entity_poly.entity_id
_entity_poly.type
_entity_poly.pdbx_seq_one_letter_code
_entity_poly.pdbx_strand_id
1 'polypeptide(L)'
;IVKESSIPINFSAGIKQAVSTRVTDAGFENGDKIGLFATLTGTSLGTERYIDNLSLEYNSILVPEKTVFYPEGNAALDFTAYYPYQQDGLQTGSTVLPISVQTDQSTAKNHSASDFLVATQNNISSSNEVVSLSFRHRLSKLKVTLVPQEGENLEEMLKSSPKIVASGFFTKADYDLISGEISNTSAAADIIASGKWTQADETLVGKEIIVIPQHADADNQSIIIEWNGGIYTCPISKIDLESNTQRVIKIAIS
;
A
#
# COMPACT_ATOMS: atom_id res chain seq x y z
N ILE A 1 -23.97 -25.41 -5.74
CA ILE A 1 -22.57 -25.77 -5.41
C ILE A 1 -21.87 -26.05 -6.73
N VAL A 2 -20.88 -25.22 -7.11
CA VAL A 2 -20.04 -25.43 -8.29
C VAL A 2 -19.09 -26.58 -7.97
N LYS A 3 -19.07 -27.61 -8.82
CA LYS A 3 -18.11 -28.71 -8.67
C LYS A 3 -16.70 -28.27 -9.07
N GLU A 4 -15.69 -28.75 -8.35
CA GLU A 4 -14.29 -28.50 -8.65
C GLU A 4 -13.76 -29.52 -9.66
N SER A 5 -12.89 -29.07 -10.57
CA SER A 5 -12.13 -29.94 -11.48
C SER A 5 -10.93 -30.54 -10.75
N SER A 6 -10.13 -31.35 -11.45
CA SER A 6 -8.84 -31.86 -10.93
C SER A 6 -7.64 -30.96 -11.24
N ILE A 7 -7.85 -29.79 -11.87
CA ILE A 7 -6.78 -28.88 -12.26
C ILE A 7 -6.53 -27.86 -11.15
N PRO A 8 -5.40 -27.93 -10.43
CA PRO A 8 -5.08 -26.99 -9.38
C PRO A 8 -4.78 -25.59 -9.94
N ILE A 9 -5.10 -24.55 -9.16
CA ILE A 9 -4.78 -23.17 -9.49
C ILE A 9 -3.48 -22.79 -8.77
N ASN A 10 -2.46 -22.42 -9.52
CA ASN A 10 -1.20 -21.93 -9.01
C ASN A 10 -1.08 -20.41 -9.24
N PHE A 11 -0.43 -19.71 -8.33
CA PHE A 11 -0.35 -18.26 -8.33
C PHE A 11 1.09 -17.77 -8.28
N SER A 12 1.35 -16.64 -8.93
CA SER A 12 2.56 -15.83 -8.77
C SER A 12 2.20 -14.38 -8.51
N ALA A 13 3.08 -13.64 -7.87
CA ALA A 13 2.88 -12.22 -7.60
C ALA A 13 4.03 -11.36 -8.14
N GLY A 14 3.69 -10.18 -8.62
CA GLY A 14 4.61 -9.11 -8.93
C GLY A 14 3.97 -7.76 -8.62
N ILE A 15 4.78 -6.76 -8.24
CA ILE A 15 4.31 -5.40 -8.00
C ILE A 15 4.64 -4.55 -9.21
N LYS A 16 3.64 -3.89 -9.80
CA LYS A 16 3.83 -2.90 -10.87
C LYS A 16 4.13 -1.55 -10.23
N GLN A 17 5.30 -1.02 -10.54
CA GLN A 17 5.69 0.32 -10.11
C GLN A 17 4.85 1.41 -10.81
N ALA A 18 4.59 2.51 -10.10
CA ALA A 18 4.04 3.72 -10.69
C ALA A 18 5.05 4.31 -11.71
N VAL A 19 4.54 4.86 -12.80
CA VAL A 19 5.33 5.39 -13.93
C VAL A 19 6.01 6.74 -13.56
N SER A 20 6.67 6.83 -12.41
CA SER A 20 7.44 8.04 -12.08
C SER A 20 8.48 7.76 -11.00
N THR A 21 9.74 7.91 -11.40
CA THR A 21 10.97 7.97 -10.61
C THR A 21 11.52 6.66 -10.04
N ARG A 22 12.82 6.47 -10.33
CA ARG A 22 13.74 5.43 -9.87
C ARG A 22 13.78 5.30 -8.35
N VAL A 23 12.91 4.47 -7.78
CA VAL A 23 13.12 3.89 -6.45
C VAL A 23 12.56 2.48 -6.49
N THR A 24 13.35 1.51 -6.12
CA THR A 24 12.98 0.13 -5.89
C THR A 24 11.98 0.09 -4.73
N ASP A 25 10.68 0.03 -5.04
CA ASP A 25 9.75 -0.51 -4.06
C ASP A 25 10.13 -1.99 -3.93
N ALA A 26 10.52 -2.40 -2.73
CA ALA A 26 10.81 -3.79 -2.44
C ALA A 26 9.59 -4.62 -2.83
N GLY A 27 9.82 -5.75 -3.50
CA GLY A 27 8.76 -6.72 -3.76
C GLY A 27 8.23 -7.31 -2.45
N PHE A 28 7.31 -8.26 -2.55
CA PHE A 28 6.85 -9.01 -1.38
C PHE A 28 8.02 -9.69 -0.66
N GLU A 29 7.97 -9.69 0.68
CA GLU A 29 8.92 -10.39 1.53
C GLU A 29 8.37 -11.77 1.93
N ASN A 30 9.25 -12.73 2.21
CA ASN A 30 8.83 -14.04 2.67
C ASN A 30 8.01 -13.92 3.96
N GLY A 31 6.84 -14.53 3.97
CA GLY A 31 5.88 -14.45 5.06
C GLY A 31 4.78 -13.41 4.87
N ASP A 32 4.87 -12.57 3.84
CA ASP A 32 3.75 -11.67 3.47
C ASP A 32 2.53 -12.48 3.08
N LYS A 33 1.37 -12.05 3.59
CA LYS A 33 0.09 -12.72 3.31
C LYS A 33 -0.82 -11.82 2.47
N ILE A 34 -1.41 -12.44 1.47
CA ILE A 34 -2.30 -11.85 0.46
C ILE A 34 -3.66 -12.50 0.58
N GLY A 35 -4.73 -11.70 0.53
CA GLY A 35 -6.09 -12.20 0.43
C GLY A 35 -6.50 -12.37 -1.02
N LEU A 36 -7.15 -13.48 -1.35
CA LEU A 36 -7.63 -13.79 -2.70
C LEU A 36 -9.11 -14.09 -2.69
N PHE A 37 -9.82 -13.45 -3.60
CA PHE A 37 -11.18 -13.77 -3.99
C PHE A 37 -11.20 -14.24 -5.43
N ALA A 38 -12.14 -15.13 -5.76
CA ALA A 38 -12.47 -15.43 -7.15
C ALA A 38 -13.98 -15.58 -7.32
N THR A 39 -14.46 -15.14 -8.46
CA THR A 39 -15.85 -15.32 -8.90
C THR A 39 -15.89 -16.03 -10.24
N LEU A 40 -16.99 -16.69 -10.58
CA LEU A 40 -17.21 -17.08 -11.95
C LEU A 40 -17.31 -15.81 -12.81
N THR A 41 -16.66 -15.78 -13.97
CA THR A 41 -16.68 -14.61 -14.85
C THR A 41 -18.11 -14.18 -15.15
N GLY A 42 -18.38 -12.90 -14.91
CA GLY A 42 -19.71 -12.30 -15.06
C GLY A 42 -20.58 -12.32 -13.79
N THR A 43 -20.10 -12.92 -12.67
CA THR A 43 -20.80 -12.82 -11.38
C THR A 43 -20.18 -11.76 -10.49
N SER A 44 -20.96 -11.24 -9.53
CA SER A 44 -20.52 -10.14 -8.66
C SER A 44 -19.71 -10.64 -7.47
N LEU A 45 -18.59 -9.99 -7.19
CA LEU A 45 -17.76 -10.22 -6.00
C LEU A 45 -18.55 -10.04 -4.69
N GLY A 46 -19.56 -9.16 -4.68
CA GLY A 46 -20.39 -8.92 -3.51
C GLY A 46 -21.32 -10.08 -3.15
N THR A 47 -21.73 -10.89 -4.12
CA THR A 47 -22.81 -11.87 -3.94
C THR A 47 -22.37 -13.33 -4.03
N GLU A 48 -21.51 -13.67 -4.98
CA GLU A 48 -21.14 -15.05 -5.26
C GLU A 48 -19.62 -15.19 -5.40
N ARG A 49 -18.98 -15.79 -4.42
CA ARG A 49 -17.55 -16.03 -4.41
C ARG A 49 -17.27 -17.52 -4.54
N TYR A 50 -16.57 -17.89 -5.61
CA TYR A 50 -16.06 -19.24 -5.80
C TYR A 50 -14.89 -19.52 -4.87
N ILE A 51 -13.98 -18.54 -4.69
CA ILE A 51 -12.96 -18.49 -3.67
C ILE A 51 -13.24 -17.27 -2.81
N ASP A 52 -13.35 -17.47 -1.50
CA ASP A 52 -13.66 -16.41 -0.54
C ASP A 52 -12.52 -16.25 0.45
N ASN A 53 -11.83 -15.11 0.34
CA ASN A 53 -10.74 -14.68 1.23
C ASN A 53 -9.65 -15.74 1.49
N LEU A 54 -9.23 -16.45 0.46
CA LEU A 54 -8.13 -17.42 0.58
C LEU A 54 -6.83 -16.72 0.93
N SER A 55 -6.16 -17.17 1.99
CA SER A 55 -4.83 -16.66 2.34
C SER A 55 -3.77 -17.30 1.45
N LEU A 56 -2.96 -16.45 0.80
CA LEU A 56 -1.76 -16.82 0.05
C LEU A 56 -0.54 -16.27 0.77
N GLU A 57 0.41 -17.13 1.16
CA GLU A 57 1.66 -16.71 1.76
C GLU A 57 2.77 -16.63 0.70
N TYR A 58 3.50 -15.52 0.69
CA TYR A 58 4.62 -15.35 -0.22
C TYR A 58 5.89 -15.98 0.35
N ASN A 59 6.44 -16.97 -0.38
CA ASN A 59 7.70 -17.65 -0.08
C ASN A 59 8.49 -17.84 -1.39
N SER A 60 8.88 -16.72 -2.03
CA SER A 60 9.38 -16.63 -3.40
C SER A 60 8.34 -16.97 -4.47
N ILE A 61 7.33 -17.72 -4.13
CA ILE A 61 6.08 -18.00 -4.87
C ILE A 61 4.90 -17.79 -3.93
N LEU A 62 3.69 -17.68 -4.47
CA LEU A 62 2.48 -17.64 -3.65
C LEU A 62 2.01 -19.05 -3.33
N VAL A 63 1.95 -19.36 -2.03
CA VAL A 63 1.50 -20.64 -1.51
C VAL A 63 0.11 -20.47 -0.85
N PRO A 64 -0.96 -21.04 -1.41
CA PRO A 64 -2.28 -20.97 -0.79
C PRO A 64 -2.33 -21.84 0.48
N GLU A 65 -3.06 -21.37 1.50
CA GLU A 65 -3.28 -22.12 2.75
C GLU A 65 -3.96 -23.50 2.52
N LYS A 66 -4.72 -23.62 1.43
CA LYS A 66 -5.29 -24.86 0.92
C LYS A 66 -5.27 -24.87 -0.60
N THR A 67 -5.05 -26.04 -1.18
CA THR A 67 -5.12 -26.18 -2.64
C THR A 67 -6.54 -25.85 -3.13
N VAL A 68 -6.62 -25.04 -4.16
CA VAL A 68 -7.87 -24.69 -4.85
C VAL A 68 -7.81 -25.17 -6.30
N PHE A 69 -8.95 -25.48 -6.86
CA PHE A 69 -9.07 -26.05 -8.20
C PHE A 69 -9.98 -25.19 -9.07
N TYR A 70 -9.81 -25.27 -10.38
CA TYR A 70 -10.75 -24.64 -11.31
C TYR A 70 -12.14 -25.33 -11.22
N PRO A 71 -13.23 -24.62 -11.54
CA PRO A 71 -14.55 -25.23 -11.63
C PRO A 71 -14.63 -26.25 -12.76
N GLU A 72 -15.46 -27.29 -12.60
CA GLU A 72 -15.80 -28.18 -13.73
C GLU A 72 -16.52 -27.40 -14.84
N GLY A 73 -16.44 -27.93 -16.06
CA GLY A 73 -17.16 -27.36 -17.21
C GLY A 73 -16.49 -26.17 -17.87
N ASN A 74 -15.19 -25.94 -17.60
CA ASN A 74 -14.38 -24.87 -18.19
C ASN A 74 -14.92 -23.43 -17.94
N ALA A 75 -15.67 -23.21 -16.88
CA ALA A 75 -16.07 -21.87 -16.51
C ALA A 75 -14.80 -21.03 -16.15
N ALA A 76 -14.71 -19.82 -16.70
CA ALA A 76 -13.62 -18.92 -16.41
C ALA A 76 -13.82 -18.21 -15.06
N LEU A 77 -12.72 -17.81 -14.43
CA LEU A 77 -12.69 -17.11 -13.15
C LEU A 77 -12.17 -15.69 -13.31
N ASP A 78 -12.74 -14.80 -12.52
CA ASP A 78 -12.23 -13.45 -12.26
C ASP A 78 -11.60 -13.44 -10.86
N PHE A 79 -10.31 -13.11 -10.79
CA PHE A 79 -9.55 -13.06 -9.55
C PHE A 79 -9.38 -11.61 -9.08
N THR A 80 -9.56 -11.40 -7.77
CA THR A 80 -9.24 -10.15 -7.08
C THR A 80 -8.41 -10.46 -5.86
N ALA A 81 -7.18 -9.94 -5.82
CA ALA A 81 -6.24 -10.14 -4.72
C ALA A 81 -5.89 -8.82 -4.07
N TYR A 82 -5.60 -8.83 -2.77
CA TYR A 82 -5.23 -7.65 -2.01
C TYR A 82 -4.17 -7.95 -0.94
N TYR A 83 -3.38 -6.95 -0.58
CA TYR A 83 -2.38 -7.00 0.47
C TYR A 83 -2.50 -5.74 1.35
N PRO A 84 -2.31 -5.85 2.66
CA PRO A 84 -2.08 -7.06 3.46
C PRO A 84 -3.37 -7.86 3.70
N TYR A 85 -3.23 -9.17 3.90
CA TYR A 85 -4.35 -10.07 4.21
C TYR A 85 -5.10 -9.63 5.48
N GLN A 86 -6.41 -9.65 5.42
CA GLN A 86 -7.31 -9.40 6.53
C GLN A 86 -8.15 -10.65 6.80
N GLN A 87 -8.13 -11.15 8.04
CA GLN A 87 -8.82 -12.39 8.39
C GLN A 87 -10.34 -12.33 8.14
N ASP A 88 -10.95 -11.20 8.42
CA ASP A 88 -12.40 -11.01 8.25
C ASP A 88 -12.84 -10.89 6.79
N GLY A 89 -11.92 -10.49 5.90
CA GLY A 89 -12.19 -10.33 4.47
C GLY A 89 -13.37 -9.40 4.17
N LEU A 90 -14.05 -9.69 3.06
CA LEU A 90 -15.27 -8.97 2.67
C LEU A 90 -16.50 -9.52 3.39
N GLN A 91 -17.32 -8.65 3.92
CA GLN A 91 -18.64 -9.05 4.43
C GLN A 91 -19.54 -9.52 3.27
N THR A 92 -20.53 -10.36 3.60
CA THR A 92 -21.54 -10.81 2.63
C THR A 92 -22.30 -9.60 2.05
N GLY A 93 -22.40 -9.54 0.75
CA GLY A 93 -23.06 -8.44 0.05
C GLY A 93 -22.19 -7.18 -0.12
N SER A 94 -20.94 -7.21 0.34
CA SER A 94 -20.02 -6.07 0.26
C SER A 94 -18.85 -6.35 -0.69
N THR A 95 -18.35 -5.28 -1.31
CA THR A 95 -17.09 -5.24 -2.07
C THR A 95 -16.04 -4.33 -1.39
N VAL A 96 -16.36 -3.84 -0.20
CA VAL A 96 -15.59 -2.83 0.53
C VAL A 96 -14.79 -3.47 1.65
N LEU A 97 -13.48 -3.19 1.67
CA LEU A 97 -12.55 -3.53 2.75
C LEU A 97 -12.19 -2.28 3.57
N PRO A 98 -12.15 -2.37 4.90
CA PRO A 98 -11.54 -1.33 5.71
C PRO A 98 -10.02 -1.34 5.49
N ILE A 99 -9.43 -0.16 5.32
CA ILE A 99 -7.99 0.02 5.19
C ILE A 99 -7.45 0.97 6.25
N SER A 100 -6.20 0.77 6.62
CA SER A 100 -5.53 1.66 7.59
C SER A 100 -4.03 1.71 7.35
N VAL A 101 -3.42 2.83 7.75
CA VAL A 101 -1.97 2.98 7.83
C VAL A 101 -1.51 2.99 9.29
N GLN A 102 -0.31 2.49 9.55
CA GLN A 102 0.30 2.54 10.88
C GLN A 102 0.72 3.98 11.21
N THR A 103 0.47 4.42 12.44
CA THR A 103 0.92 5.74 12.93
C THR A 103 2.41 5.77 13.21
N ASP A 104 3.03 4.64 13.47
CA ASP A 104 4.48 4.49 13.52
C ASP A 104 4.96 3.63 12.34
N GLN A 105 5.49 4.27 11.30
CA GLN A 105 6.07 3.60 10.13
C GLN A 105 7.60 3.54 10.21
N SER A 106 8.22 3.80 11.35
CA SER A 106 9.68 3.86 11.51
C SER A 106 10.39 2.52 11.27
N THR A 107 9.68 1.40 11.41
CA THR A 107 10.19 0.07 11.12
C THR A 107 9.78 -0.40 9.71
N ALA A 108 10.61 -1.20 9.05
CA ALA A 108 10.28 -1.78 7.74
C ALA A 108 8.96 -2.55 7.79
N LYS A 109 8.73 -3.34 8.84
CA LYS A 109 7.49 -4.11 9.03
C LYS A 109 6.25 -3.21 9.06
N ASN A 110 6.27 -2.14 9.86
CA ASN A 110 5.12 -1.24 9.98
C ASN A 110 4.91 -0.42 8.70
N HIS A 111 5.99 -0.05 8.02
CA HIS A 111 5.92 0.64 6.73
C HIS A 111 5.27 -0.27 5.68
N SER A 112 5.75 -1.50 5.52
CA SER A 112 5.13 -2.49 4.60
C SER A 112 3.66 -2.78 4.97
N ALA A 113 3.35 -2.92 6.27
CA ALA A 113 1.97 -3.14 6.73
C ALA A 113 1.05 -1.94 6.51
N SER A 114 1.59 -0.75 6.24
CA SER A 114 0.82 0.45 5.88
C SER A 114 0.50 0.52 4.39
N ASP A 115 1.14 -0.28 3.55
CA ASP A 115 0.85 -0.30 2.13
C ASP A 115 -0.39 -1.12 1.83
N PHE A 116 -1.15 -0.70 0.84
CA PHE A 116 -2.33 -1.42 0.37
C PHE A 116 -2.22 -1.64 -1.13
N LEU A 117 -2.19 -2.91 -1.52
CA LEU A 117 -1.99 -3.33 -2.90
C LEU A 117 -3.19 -4.13 -3.38
N VAL A 118 -3.55 -3.96 -4.65
CA VAL A 118 -4.63 -4.73 -5.29
C VAL A 118 -4.16 -5.22 -6.66
N ALA A 119 -4.52 -6.47 -6.97
CA ALA A 119 -4.35 -7.08 -8.29
C ALA A 119 -5.67 -7.69 -8.76
N THR A 120 -5.94 -7.60 -10.06
CA THR A 120 -7.09 -8.25 -10.70
C THR A 120 -6.64 -8.99 -11.94
N GLN A 121 -7.24 -10.17 -12.17
CA GLN A 121 -7.09 -10.94 -13.40
C GLN A 121 -8.44 -11.51 -13.78
N ASN A 122 -8.94 -11.14 -14.95
CA ASN A 122 -10.29 -11.47 -15.38
C ASN A 122 -10.30 -12.51 -16.51
N ASN A 123 -11.37 -13.28 -16.55
CA ASN A 123 -11.64 -14.24 -17.62
C ASN A 123 -10.54 -15.30 -17.80
N ILE A 124 -10.06 -15.84 -16.66
CA ILE A 124 -9.02 -16.87 -16.65
C ILE A 124 -9.65 -18.24 -16.79
N SER A 125 -9.43 -18.88 -17.93
CA SER A 125 -9.88 -20.23 -18.22
C SER A 125 -9.01 -21.27 -17.50
N SER A 126 -9.61 -22.43 -17.24
CA SER A 126 -8.92 -23.58 -16.65
C SER A 126 -7.68 -23.96 -17.48
N SER A 127 -6.52 -23.97 -16.85
CA SER A 127 -5.25 -24.38 -17.45
C SER A 127 -4.25 -24.81 -16.37
N ASN A 128 -3.12 -25.39 -16.77
CA ASN A 128 -1.99 -25.68 -15.89
C ASN A 128 -1.02 -24.48 -15.77
N GLU A 129 -1.33 -23.35 -16.38
CA GLU A 129 -0.50 -22.15 -16.29
C GLU A 129 -0.70 -21.44 -14.95
N VAL A 130 0.34 -20.74 -14.54
CA VAL A 130 0.31 -19.98 -13.28
C VAL A 130 -0.47 -18.68 -13.49
N VAL A 131 -1.43 -18.40 -12.62
CA VAL A 131 -2.15 -17.12 -12.60
C VAL A 131 -1.21 -16.04 -12.06
N SER A 132 -0.83 -15.10 -12.91
CA SER A 132 0.10 -14.02 -12.56
C SER A 132 -0.65 -12.82 -12.01
N LEU A 133 -0.54 -12.57 -10.71
CA LEU A 133 -1.16 -11.44 -10.03
C LEU A 133 -0.22 -10.23 -10.06
N SER A 134 -0.60 -9.21 -10.81
CA SER A 134 0.16 -7.95 -10.93
C SER A 134 -0.43 -6.89 -10.01
N PHE A 135 0.17 -6.70 -8.85
CA PHE A 135 -0.27 -5.76 -7.83
C PHE A 135 0.08 -4.31 -8.18
N ARG A 136 -0.77 -3.39 -7.75
CA ARG A 136 -0.55 -1.95 -7.79
C ARG A 136 -0.83 -1.33 -6.43
N HIS A 137 0.00 -0.37 -6.05
CA HIS A 137 -0.25 0.45 -4.87
C HIS A 137 -1.57 1.20 -4.98
N ARG A 138 -2.29 1.33 -3.90
CA ARG A 138 -3.58 2.05 -3.82
C ARG A 138 -3.54 3.24 -2.90
N LEU A 139 -2.47 3.39 -2.14
CA LEU A 139 -2.23 4.53 -1.27
C LEU A 139 -1.30 5.55 -1.92
N SER A 140 -1.09 6.67 -1.26
CA SER A 140 -0.16 7.72 -1.67
C SER A 140 1.10 7.67 -0.81
N LYS A 141 2.24 8.10 -1.36
CA LYS A 141 3.52 8.16 -0.65
C LYS A 141 4.04 9.60 -0.61
N LEU A 142 4.32 10.10 0.58
CA LEU A 142 5.04 11.35 0.79
C LEU A 142 6.52 11.05 0.95
N LYS A 143 7.36 11.76 0.23
CA LYS A 143 8.83 11.76 0.40
C LYS A 143 9.27 13.12 0.89
N VAL A 144 10.05 13.15 1.95
CA VAL A 144 10.56 14.40 2.52
C VAL A 144 12.01 14.59 2.09
N THR A 145 12.29 15.78 1.58
CA THR A 145 13.64 16.26 1.27
C THR A 145 13.94 17.45 2.16
N LEU A 146 15.01 17.38 2.95
CA LEU A 146 15.50 18.52 3.71
C LEU A 146 16.59 19.25 2.94
N VAL A 147 16.46 20.57 2.84
CA VAL A 147 17.41 21.46 2.19
C VAL A 147 18.03 22.33 3.28
N PRO A 148 19.31 22.12 3.66
CA PRO A 148 19.98 22.97 4.64
C PRO A 148 20.08 24.40 4.10
N GLN A 149 19.81 25.39 4.96
CA GLN A 149 20.02 26.79 4.63
C GLN A 149 21.49 27.21 4.86
N GLU A 150 21.80 28.43 4.46
CA GLU A 150 23.16 29.00 4.62
C GLU A 150 23.59 28.96 6.09
N GLY A 151 24.74 28.33 6.35
CA GLY A 151 25.31 28.15 7.68
C GLY A 151 25.06 26.76 8.31
N GLU A 152 24.17 25.95 7.74
CA GLU A 152 23.92 24.59 8.22
C GLU A 152 24.86 23.58 7.59
N ASN A 153 25.35 22.65 8.43
CA ASN A 153 26.25 21.59 7.99
C ASN A 153 25.47 20.30 7.67
N LEU A 154 25.48 19.90 6.39
CA LEU A 154 24.76 18.72 5.91
C LEU A 154 25.22 17.41 6.60
N GLU A 155 26.53 17.26 6.89
CA GLU A 155 27.04 16.06 7.56
C GLU A 155 26.57 15.99 9.01
N GLU A 156 26.51 17.11 9.71
CA GLU A 156 26.00 17.18 11.08
C GLU A 156 24.50 16.93 11.11
N MET A 157 23.74 17.46 10.15
CA MET A 157 22.32 17.19 9.98
C MET A 157 22.08 15.71 9.70
N LEU A 158 22.89 15.07 8.85
CA LEU A 158 22.81 13.63 8.57
C LEU A 158 23.07 12.80 9.84
N LYS A 159 24.09 13.17 10.65
CA LYS A 159 24.43 12.47 11.92
C LYS A 159 23.33 12.64 12.97
N SER A 160 22.76 13.82 13.10
CA SER A 160 21.67 14.09 14.06
C SER A 160 20.35 13.43 13.69
N SER A 161 20.23 13.00 12.42
CA SER A 161 19.10 12.21 11.90
C SER A 161 17.73 12.80 12.27
N PRO A 162 17.34 13.96 11.71
CA PRO A 162 16.05 14.59 12.01
C PRO A 162 14.88 13.62 11.90
N LYS A 163 13.97 13.60 12.88
CA LYS A 163 12.77 12.78 12.84
C LYS A 163 11.69 13.54 12.08
N ILE A 164 10.97 12.83 11.23
CA ILE A 164 9.86 13.37 10.44
C ILE A 164 8.55 12.75 10.89
N VAL A 165 7.56 13.61 11.08
CA VAL A 165 6.18 13.23 11.41
C VAL A 165 5.23 13.97 10.48
N ALA A 166 4.33 13.24 9.82
CA ALA A 166 3.19 13.82 9.10
C ALA A 166 2.03 13.96 10.10
N SER A 167 1.65 15.20 10.41
CA SER A 167 0.63 15.50 11.41
C SER A 167 -0.72 15.79 10.77
N GLY A 168 -1.80 15.28 11.39
CA GLY A 168 -3.18 15.57 11.02
C GLY A 168 -3.72 14.75 9.84
N PHE A 169 -3.02 13.71 9.39
CA PHE A 169 -3.48 12.87 8.28
C PHE A 169 -4.48 11.82 8.73
N PHE A 170 -5.50 11.56 7.91
CA PHE A 170 -6.39 10.41 8.11
C PHE A 170 -5.63 9.11 7.98
N THR A 171 -5.89 8.20 8.93
CA THR A 171 -5.20 6.90 9.02
C THR A 171 -6.10 5.71 8.72
N LYS A 172 -7.41 5.93 8.54
CA LYS A 172 -8.40 4.89 8.22
C LYS A 172 -9.30 5.35 7.08
N ALA A 173 -9.72 4.40 6.26
CA ALA A 173 -10.70 4.59 5.20
C ALA A 173 -11.34 3.26 4.80
N ASP A 174 -12.29 3.33 3.90
CA ASP A 174 -12.88 2.19 3.20
C ASP A 174 -12.38 2.17 1.75
N TYR A 175 -12.07 0.97 1.24
CA TYR A 175 -11.65 0.74 -0.14
C TYR A 175 -12.59 -0.24 -0.83
N ASP A 176 -13.20 0.16 -1.94
CA ASP A 176 -14.02 -0.71 -2.77
C ASP A 176 -13.12 -1.47 -3.78
N LEU A 177 -13.10 -2.81 -3.69
CA LEU A 177 -12.27 -3.66 -4.53
C LEU A 177 -12.68 -3.67 -6.02
N ILE A 178 -13.90 -3.26 -6.34
CA ILE A 178 -14.42 -3.22 -7.71
C ILE A 178 -14.18 -1.87 -8.36
N SER A 179 -14.64 -0.78 -7.70
CA SER A 179 -14.50 0.57 -8.25
C SER A 179 -13.12 1.17 -8.04
N GLY A 180 -12.38 0.70 -7.00
CA GLY A 180 -11.13 1.31 -6.56
C GLY A 180 -11.32 2.62 -5.78
N GLU A 181 -12.56 2.94 -5.41
CA GLU A 181 -12.89 4.14 -4.65
C GLU A 181 -12.43 4.03 -3.20
N ILE A 182 -11.90 5.13 -2.68
CA ILE A 182 -11.58 5.31 -1.26
C ILE A 182 -12.59 6.29 -0.68
N SER A 183 -13.23 5.89 0.41
CA SER A 183 -14.29 6.65 1.08
C SER A 183 -14.14 6.58 2.60
N ASN A 184 -14.99 7.30 3.33
CA ASN A 184 -15.09 7.26 4.79
C ASN A 184 -13.74 7.47 5.51
N THR A 185 -12.90 8.39 4.98
CA THR A 185 -11.63 8.75 5.61
C THR A 185 -11.85 9.27 7.03
N SER A 186 -11.06 8.79 7.99
CA SER A 186 -11.25 9.07 9.41
C SER A 186 -9.98 8.88 10.23
N ALA A 187 -10.08 9.14 11.53
CA ALA A 187 -9.01 8.95 12.50
C ALA A 187 -7.73 9.73 12.12
N ALA A 188 -7.84 11.06 12.07
CA ALA A 188 -6.67 11.93 11.88
C ALA A 188 -5.66 11.72 13.03
N ALA A 189 -4.39 11.53 12.68
CA ALA A 189 -3.32 11.27 13.63
C ALA A 189 -1.97 11.70 13.07
N ASP A 190 -0.96 11.66 13.93
CA ASP A 190 0.44 11.84 13.58
C ASP A 190 1.03 10.52 13.10
N ILE A 191 1.77 10.58 11.98
CA ILE A 191 2.42 9.42 11.35
C ILE A 191 3.92 9.62 11.32
N ILE A 192 4.67 8.76 12.02
CA ILE A 192 6.14 8.78 12.05
C ILE A 192 6.68 8.16 10.76
N ALA A 193 7.58 8.90 10.10
CA ALA A 193 8.17 8.48 8.82
C ALA A 193 9.08 7.26 8.92
N SER A 194 9.10 6.47 7.85
CA SER A 194 10.05 5.40 7.57
C SER A 194 11.36 5.93 6.97
N GLY A 195 12.31 5.01 6.81
CA GLY A 195 13.54 5.21 6.06
C GLY A 195 14.68 5.85 6.85
N LYS A 196 15.83 5.89 6.21
CA LYS A 196 17.05 6.50 6.73
C LYS A 196 17.45 7.67 5.84
N TRP A 197 17.97 8.72 6.44
CA TRP A 197 18.53 9.81 5.68
C TRP A 197 19.75 9.36 4.88
N THR A 198 19.81 9.82 3.65
CA THR A 198 20.98 9.73 2.79
C THR A 198 21.22 11.10 2.15
N GLN A 199 22.46 11.42 1.88
CA GLN A 199 22.80 12.63 1.14
C GLN A 199 22.58 12.41 -0.36
N ALA A 200 21.90 13.35 -0.99
CA ALA A 200 21.77 13.47 -2.45
C ALA A 200 22.04 14.91 -2.84
N ASP A 201 23.17 15.14 -3.52
CA ASP A 201 23.70 16.48 -3.76
C ASP A 201 23.83 17.29 -2.46
N GLU A 202 23.21 18.46 -2.40
CA GLU A 202 23.20 19.35 -1.22
C GLU A 202 21.92 19.17 -0.35
N THR A 203 21.30 18.00 -0.39
CA THR A 203 20.05 17.72 0.34
C THR A 203 20.09 16.40 1.08
N LEU A 204 19.21 16.25 2.08
CA LEU A 204 18.93 14.95 2.69
C LEU A 204 17.61 14.37 2.14
N VAL A 205 17.67 13.12 1.72
CA VAL A 205 16.53 12.33 1.22
C VAL A 205 16.45 10.99 1.93
N GLY A 206 15.34 10.26 1.75
CA GLY A 206 15.20 8.88 2.24
C GLY A 206 14.14 8.70 3.32
N LYS A 207 13.53 9.79 3.82
CA LYS A 207 12.33 9.69 4.67
C LYS A 207 11.08 9.65 3.83
N GLU A 208 10.21 8.67 4.12
CA GLU A 208 8.95 8.49 3.41
C GLU A 208 7.82 8.04 4.33
N ILE A 209 6.60 8.35 3.92
CA ILE A 209 5.38 8.08 4.69
C ILE A 209 4.32 7.60 3.72
N ILE A 210 3.70 6.46 4.00
CA ILE A 210 2.51 6.00 3.30
C ILE A 210 1.29 6.62 3.97
N VAL A 211 0.45 7.27 3.17
CA VAL A 211 -0.75 7.95 3.63
C VAL A 211 -1.95 7.54 2.80
N ILE A 212 -3.12 7.55 3.41
CA ILE A 212 -4.40 7.37 2.71
C ILE A 212 -4.59 8.54 1.73
N PRO A 213 -5.00 8.29 0.47
CA PRO A 213 -5.39 9.34 -0.47
C PRO A 213 -6.41 10.28 0.13
N GLN A 214 -6.08 11.58 0.17
CA GLN A 214 -6.90 12.62 0.78
C GLN A 214 -6.49 13.99 0.28
N HIS A 215 -7.38 14.95 0.44
CA HIS A 215 -7.01 16.36 0.32
C HIS A 215 -6.25 16.79 1.58
N ALA A 216 -5.11 17.43 1.41
CA ALA A 216 -4.32 17.99 2.50
C ALA A 216 -4.12 19.50 2.28
N ASP A 217 -4.15 20.27 3.35
CA ASP A 217 -3.96 21.73 3.36
C ASP A 217 -3.27 22.22 4.63
N ALA A 218 -2.86 23.49 4.62
CA ALA A 218 -2.12 24.10 5.71
C ALA A 218 -2.92 24.29 7.01
N ASP A 219 -4.24 24.24 6.95
CA ASP A 219 -5.10 24.42 8.13
C ASP A 219 -5.20 23.13 8.96
N ASN A 220 -5.03 21.97 8.32
CA ASN A 220 -5.26 20.67 8.92
C ASN A 220 -4.01 19.78 8.97
N GLN A 221 -3.09 19.89 8.00
CA GLN A 221 -1.93 19.00 7.88
C GLN A 221 -0.62 19.78 7.85
N SER A 222 0.40 19.15 8.48
CA SER A 222 1.76 19.67 8.49
C SER A 222 2.80 18.55 8.51
N ILE A 223 4.03 18.87 8.14
CA ILE A 223 5.20 18.04 8.44
C ILE A 223 5.88 18.63 9.66
N ILE A 224 6.07 17.81 10.68
CA ILE A 224 6.81 18.15 11.88
C ILE A 224 8.21 17.56 11.75
N ILE A 225 9.22 18.36 12.04
CA ILE A 225 10.62 17.97 12.08
C ILE A 225 11.12 18.14 13.50
N GLU A 226 11.53 17.03 14.14
CA GLU A 226 12.20 17.06 15.43
C GLU A 226 13.72 16.98 15.20
N TRP A 227 14.44 18.05 15.50
CA TRP A 227 15.88 18.16 15.22
C TRP A 227 16.60 19.02 16.26
N ASN A 228 17.75 18.56 16.76
CA ASN A 228 18.60 19.25 17.73
C ASN A 228 17.86 19.78 18.98
N GLY A 229 16.82 19.05 19.43
CA GLY A 229 15.98 19.45 20.56
C GLY A 229 14.91 20.50 20.23
N GLY A 230 14.86 20.96 18.98
CA GLY A 230 13.81 21.81 18.45
C GLY A 230 12.69 21.03 17.76
N ILE A 231 11.53 21.66 17.63
CA ILE A 231 10.37 21.15 16.89
C ILE A 231 10.00 22.23 15.87
N TYR A 232 10.05 21.86 14.59
CA TYR A 232 9.72 22.73 13.47
C TYR A 232 8.44 22.21 12.82
N THR A 233 7.45 23.08 12.64
CA THR A 233 6.19 22.74 11.99
C THR A 233 6.12 23.42 10.65
N CYS A 234 6.02 22.61 9.59
CA CYS A 234 5.94 23.07 8.21
C CYS A 234 4.53 22.76 7.66
N PRO A 235 3.62 23.73 7.58
CA PRO A 235 2.31 23.56 7.00
C PRO A 235 2.40 23.06 5.56
N ILE A 236 1.54 22.11 5.16
CA ILE A 236 1.51 21.58 3.80
C ILE A 236 0.68 22.52 2.91
N SER A 237 1.27 22.94 1.78
CA SER A 237 0.49 23.62 0.75
C SER A 237 -0.63 22.72 0.25
N LYS A 238 -1.74 23.31 -0.16
CA LYS A 238 -2.89 22.59 -0.71
C LYS A 238 -2.46 21.56 -1.77
N ILE A 239 -2.78 20.30 -1.52
CA ILE A 239 -2.39 19.16 -2.37
C ILE A 239 -3.42 18.05 -2.32
N ASP A 240 -3.73 17.47 -3.47
CA ASP A 240 -4.51 16.23 -3.57
C ASP A 240 -3.53 15.05 -3.61
N LEU A 241 -3.67 14.17 -2.62
CA LEU A 241 -2.92 12.93 -2.53
C LEU A 241 -3.76 11.83 -3.17
N GLU A 242 -3.37 11.45 -4.37
CA GLU A 242 -4.10 10.48 -5.17
C GLU A 242 -3.54 9.06 -4.98
N SER A 243 -4.38 8.07 -5.28
CA SER A 243 -4.00 6.66 -5.28
C SER A 243 -2.83 6.39 -6.24
N ASN A 244 -1.89 5.54 -5.84
CA ASN A 244 -0.72 5.13 -6.63
C ASN A 244 0.17 6.31 -7.06
N THR A 245 0.30 7.34 -6.22
CA THR A 245 1.15 8.51 -6.48
C THR A 245 2.21 8.70 -5.42
N GLN A 246 3.30 9.38 -5.80
CA GLN A 246 4.32 9.87 -4.88
C GLN A 246 4.39 11.39 -4.97
N ARG A 247 4.53 12.04 -3.81
CA ARG A 247 4.72 13.47 -3.69
C ARG A 247 5.98 13.77 -2.90
N VAL A 248 6.83 14.65 -3.44
CA VAL A 248 8.03 15.11 -2.74
C VAL A 248 7.75 16.44 -2.07
N ILE A 249 7.97 16.51 -0.76
CA ILE A 249 7.88 17.74 0.02
C ILE A 249 9.31 18.19 0.32
N LYS A 250 9.70 19.34 -0.23
CA LYS A 250 11.00 19.95 0.03
C LYS A 250 10.86 20.99 1.13
N ILE A 251 11.67 20.87 2.18
CA ILE A 251 11.63 21.74 3.34
C ILE A 251 13.02 22.32 3.54
N ALA A 252 13.13 23.64 3.50
CA ALA A 252 14.32 24.37 3.91
C ALA A 252 14.36 24.46 5.43
N ILE A 253 15.51 24.15 6.03
CA ILE A 253 15.68 24.13 7.49
C ILE A 253 16.97 24.83 7.89
N SER A 254 16.87 25.65 8.95
CA SER A 254 17.98 26.40 9.56
C SER A 254 17.91 26.31 11.07
#